data_4eb92ddfb7f88c3111762d78907d5a4b
#
_entry.id   4eb92ddfb7f88c3111762d78907d5a4b
#
_cell.length_a   1.000
_cell.length_b   1.000
_cell.length_c   1.000
_cell.angle_alpha   90.00
_cell.angle_beta   90.00
_cell.angle_gamma   90.00
#
_symmetry.space_group_name_H-M   'P 1'
#
loop_
_entity.id
_entity.type
_entity.pdbx_description
1 polymer ?
#
loop_
_entity_poly.entity_id
_entity_poly.type
_entity_poly.pdbx_seq_one_letter_code
_entity_poly.pdbx_strand_id
1 'polypeptide(L)'
;MKDTIIGVVGQGFVGNAIYQGFKDYYTVLTYDKYNNKGNTTLGTVVKDADVIFVCVPTPMTDIGTCYTGIVEEVLTDIQFHAIENNIDNQICIIKSTVIPGTTKRMNEKFKNLNVIFNPEFLTEANAVNDFNNQTRIILGGLNKVTAKVKPIFAKVFPKVPIIKTDSKYAEMVKYVTNAFLATKVSFANEMYQICEGLEIDYDKVIEYAKHDERIGYSHWAVPGPDGDLGFGGHCFPKDATALMNLAFQLGVEPTMLAATLAKNNMVRNERDWEDMDGRAVIRTNNFEVVQSYTSIEELRDSLDEEDPDQLDLFSSKEEVNEILNTTLNTNGQESN
;
A
#
# COMPACT_ATOMS: atom_id res chain seq x y z
N MET A 1 -9.48 17.08 -30.88
CA MET A 1 -9.38 15.86 -30.03
C MET A 1 -10.18 16.17 -28.78
N LYS A 2 -11.04 15.27 -28.30
CA LYS A 2 -11.74 15.44 -27.01
C LYS A 2 -10.67 15.55 -25.92
N ASP A 3 -10.76 16.56 -25.07
CA ASP A 3 -9.83 16.68 -23.94
C ASP A 3 -10.05 15.51 -22.98
N THR A 4 -8.97 14.88 -22.56
CA THR A 4 -9.02 13.76 -21.61
C THR A 4 -9.54 14.25 -20.26
N ILE A 5 -10.54 13.58 -19.72
CA ILE A 5 -11.11 13.86 -18.40
C ILE A 5 -10.66 12.78 -17.42
N ILE A 6 -10.18 13.19 -16.28
CA ILE A 6 -9.70 12.32 -15.21
C ILE A 6 -10.72 12.29 -14.06
N GLY A 7 -11.11 11.11 -13.63
CA GLY A 7 -11.87 10.89 -12.42
C GLY A 7 -10.96 10.53 -11.24
N VAL A 8 -11.29 11.01 -10.04
CA VAL A 8 -10.61 10.62 -8.79
C VAL A 8 -11.67 10.27 -7.75
N VAL A 9 -11.66 9.04 -7.27
CA VAL A 9 -12.54 8.53 -6.23
C VAL A 9 -11.74 8.35 -4.94
N GLY A 10 -12.16 9.03 -3.88
CA GLY A 10 -11.42 9.21 -2.63
C GLY A 10 -10.55 10.46 -2.65
N GLN A 11 -10.85 11.42 -1.77
CA GLN A 11 -10.16 12.71 -1.64
C GLN A 11 -9.35 12.81 -0.33
N GLY A 12 -8.72 11.69 0.06
CA GLY A 12 -7.65 11.68 1.05
C GLY A 12 -6.38 12.36 0.51
N PHE A 13 -5.25 12.19 1.20
CA PHE A 13 -3.99 12.83 0.78
C PHE A 13 -3.51 12.36 -0.61
N VAL A 14 -3.71 11.07 -0.98
CA VAL A 14 -3.35 10.54 -2.31
C VAL A 14 -4.24 11.12 -3.40
N GLY A 15 -5.58 11.08 -3.21
CA GLY A 15 -6.51 11.61 -4.21
C GLY A 15 -6.36 13.12 -4.41
N ASN A 16 -6.13 13.86 -3.32
CA ASN A 16 -5.82 15.29 -3.43
C ASN A 16 -4.50 15.55 -4.16
N ALA A 17 -3.45 14.76 -3.92
CA ALA A 17 -2.18 14.90 -4.63
C ALA A 17 -2.35 14.68 -6.14
N ILE A 18 -3.14 13.67 -6.55
CA ILE A 18 -3.49 13.43 -7.96
C ILE A 18 -4.27 14.62 -8.53
N TYR A 19 -5.31 15.10 -7.83
CA TYR A 19 -6.07 16.27 -8.25
C TYR A 19 -5.15 17.47 -8.50
N GLN A 20 -4.29 17.82 -7.53
CA GLN A 20 -3.38 18.95 -7.63
C GLN A 20 -2.36 18.78 -8.76
N GLY A 21 -1.83 17.58 -8.98
CA GLY A 21 -0.84 17.32 -10.02
C GLY A 21 -1.40 17.30 -11.45
N PHE A 22 -2.70 16.96 -11.60
CA PHE A 22 -3.31 16.84 -12.93
C PHE A 22 -4.18 18.04 -13.35
N LYS A 23 -4.71 18.84 -12.41
CA LYS A 23 -5.71 19.89 -12.66
C LYS A 23 -5.29 20.96 -13.69
N ASP A 24 -3.99 21.23 -13.80
CA ASP A 24 -3.46 22.25 -14.72
C ASP A 24 -3.29 21.71 -16.16
N TYR A 25 -3.43 20.38 -16.34
CA TYR A 25 -3.25 19.69 -17.62
C TYR A 25 -4.53 19.05 -18.15
N TYR A 26 -5.50 18.78 -17.27
CA TYR A 26 -6.70 18.01 -17.54
C TYR A 26 -7.91 18.54 -16.77
N THR A 27 -9.10 18.30 -17.27
CA THR A 27 -10.31 18.40 -16.46
C THR A 27 -10.31 17.23 -15.45
N VAL A 28 -10.38 17.54 -14.16
CA VAL A 28 -10.38 16.54 -13.10
C VAL A 28 -11.70 16.59 -12.32
N LEU A 29 -12.43 15.49 -12.39
CA LEU A 29 -13.66 15.24 -11.62
C LEU A 29 -13.30 14.46 -10.35
N THR A 30 -13.82 14.89 -9.21
CA THR A 30 -13.51 14.27 -7.92
C THR A 30 -14.77 13.86 -7.19
N TYR A 31 -14.75 12.68 -6.57
CA TYR A 31 -15.81 12.19 -5.71
C TYR A 31 -15.22 11.65 -4.41
N ASP A 32 -15.86 11.96 -3.29
CA ASP A 32 -15.56 11.36 -1.99
C ASP A 32 -16.87 11.07 -1.25
N LYS A 33 -16.99 9.86 -0.72
CA LYS A 33 -18.22 9.38 -0.07
C LYS A 33 -18.47 10.04 1.27
N TYR A 34 -17.41 10.41 2.00
CA TYR A 34 -17.50 10.77 3.41
C TYR A 34 -17.16 12.23 3.73
N ASN A 35 -16.39 12.89 2.89
CA ASN A 35 -15.77 14.17 3.25
C ASN A 35 -16.37 15.39 2.54
N ASN A 36 -17.37 15.24 1.67
CA ASN A 36 -17.89 16.30 0.81
C ASN A 36 -16.80 17.10 0.06
N LYS A 37 -15.60 16.51 -0.11
CA LYS A 37 -14.46 17.10 -0.81
C LYS A 37 -14.50 16.88 -2.32
N GLY A 38 -15.44 16.09 -2.80
CA GLY A 38 -15.67 15.89 -4.21
C GLY A 38 -16.34 17.12 -4.86
N ASN A 39 -16.05 17.34 -6.14
CA ASN A 39 -16.67 18.40 -6.93
C ASN A 39 -17.88 17.90 -7.74
N THR A 40 -18.17 16.59 -7.71
CA THR A 40 -19.30 16.01 -8.44
C THR A 40 -19.76 14.66 -7.82
N THR A 41 -20.73 13.99 -8.45
CA THR A 41 -21.23 12.66 -8.03
C THR A 41 -20.40 11.55 -8.66
N LEU A 42 -20.44 10.34 -8.08
CA LEU A 42 -19.77 9.15 -8.65
C LEU A 42 -20.32 8.83 -10.05
N GLY A 43 -21.64 8.89 -10.25
CA GLY A 43 -22.26 8.67 -11.56
C GLY A 43 -21.74 9.64 -12.63
N THR A 44 -21.52 10.92 -12.30
CA THR A 44 -20.92 11.89 -13.21
C THR A 44 -19.44 11.56 -13.49
N VAL A 45 -18.67 11.17 -12.46
CA VAL A 45 -17.27 10.73 -12.66
C VAL A 45 -17.22 9.56 -13.64
N VAL A 46 -18.04 8.54 -13.44
CA VAL A 46 -18.04 7.35 -14.32
C VAL A 46 -18.46 7.69 -15.73
N LYS A 47 -19.50 8.54 -15.88
CA LYS A 47 -20.05 8.92 -17.19
C LYS A 47 -19.06 9.71 -18.05
N ASP A 48 -18.33 10.64 -17.44
CA ASP A 48 -17.58 11.64 -18.17
C ASP A 48 -16.07 11.38 -18.21
N ALA A 49 -15.51 10.65 -17.24
CA ALA A 49 -14.07 10.41 -17.15
C ALA A 49 -13.58 9.31 -18.09
N ASP A 50 -12.48 9.56 -18.78
CA ASP A 50 -11.79 8.56 -19.61
C ASP A 50 -10.98 7.55 -18.76
N VAL A 51 -10.47 7.98 -17.60
CA VAL A 51 -9.79 7.14 -16.60
C VAL A 51 -10.19 7.55 -15.19
N ILE A 52 -10.30 6.59 -14.28
CA ILE A 52 -10.70 6.82 -12.89
C ILE A 52 -9.62 6.31 -11.94
N PHE A 53 -9.04 7.19 -11.13
CA PHE A 53 -8.16 6.83 -10.03
C PHE A 53 -8.98 6.45 -8.80
N VAL A 54 -8.70 5.27 -8.23
CA VAL A 54 -9.32 4.77 -7.00
C VAL A 54 -8.31 4.93 -5.86
N CYS A 55 -8.60 5.84 -4.92
CA CYS A 55 -7.70 6.32 -3.87
C CYS A 55 -8.35 6.15 -2.49
N VAL A 56 -8.89 4.98 -2.21
CA VAL A 56 -9.60 4.68 -0.96
C VAL A 56 -8.71 3.90 0.02
N PRO A 57 -9.00 3.88 1.33
CA PRO A 57 -8.21 3.15 2.28
C PRO A 57 -8.19 1.63 2.03
N THR A 58 -7.10 1.00 2.43
CA THR A 58 -6.95 -0.46 2.51
C THR A 58 -6.36 -0.79 3.89
N PRO A 59 -7.19 -0.73 4.95
CA PRO A 59 -6.74 -0.96 6.31
C PRO A 59 -6.31 -2.43 6.52
N MET A 60 -5.54 -2.69 7.57
CA MET A 60 -5.31 -4.07 8.01
C MET A 60 -6.47 -4.55 8.88
N THR A 61 -6.77 -5.84 8.80
CA THR A 61 -7.73 -6.53 9.68
C THR A 61 -7.11 -6.80 11.05
N ASP A 62 -7.92 -7.25 12.01
CA ASP A 62 -7.46 -7.65 13.35
C ASP A 62 -6.38 -8.75 13.31
N ILE A 63 -6.34 -9.57 12.25
CA ILE A 63 -5.30 -10.58 12.02
C ILE A 63 -4.16 -10.06 11.15
N GLY A 64 -4.11 -8.76 10.87
CA GLY A 64 -3.03 -8.10 10.14
C GLY A 64 -3.04 -8.29 8.62
N THR A 65 -4.10 -8.84 8.02
CA THR A 65 -4.22 -8.95 6.56
C THR A 65 -4.68 -7.65 5.92
N CYS A 66 -4.35 -7.42 4.65
CA CYS A 66 -4.82 -6.26 3.90
C CYS A 66 -6.31 -6.40 3.53
N TYR A 67 -7.16 -5.51 4.03
CA TYR A 67 -8.58 -5.48 3.68
C TYR A 67 -8.81 -4.71 2.37
N THR A 68 -9.19 -5.43 1.32
CA THR A 68 -9.45 -4.87 -0.02
C THR A 68 -10.94 -4.61 -0.30
N GLY A 69 -11.83 -4.90 0.67
CA GLY A 69 -13.29 -4.79 0.49
C GLY A 69 -13.76 -3.39 0.11
N ILE A 70 -13.10 -2.33 0.62
CA ILE A 70 -13.44 -0.93 0.26
C ILE A 70 -13.13 -0.66 -1.23
N VAL A 71 -12.00 -1.16 -1.73
CA VAL A 71 -11.65 -1.05 -3.17
C VAL A 71 -12.67 -1.79 -4.01
N GLU A 72 -13.06 -2.98 -3.57
CA GLU A 72 -14.04 -3.83 -4.26
C GLU A 72 -15.43 -3.20 -4.29
N GLU A 73 -15.88 -2.60 -3.19
CA GLU A 73 -17.13 -1.84 -3.11
C GLU A 73 -17.13 -0.69 -4.12
N VAL A 74 -16.08 0.12 -4.15
CA VAL A 74 -15.94 1.24 -5.10
C VAL A 74 -15.96 0.76 -6.55
N LEU A 75 -15.26 -0.32 -6.87
CA LEU A 75 -15.27 -0.88 -8.22
C LEU A 75 -16.65 -1.44 -8.59
N THR A 76 -17.41 -1.99 -7.62
CA THR A 76 -18.80 -2.43 -7.81
C THR A 76 -19.69 -1.24 -8.18
N ASP A 77 -19.59 -0.14 -7.44
CA ASP A 77 -20.36 1.08 -7.70
C ASP A 77 -19.98 1.70 -9.07
N ILE A 78 -18.69 1.72 -9.42
CA ILE A 78 -18.21 2.18 -10.73
C ILE A 78 -18.79 1.30 -11.84
N GLN A 79 -18.74 -0.03 -11.71
CA GLN A 79 -19.29 -0.95 -12.70
C GLN A 79 -20.81 -0.76 -12.85
N PHE A 80 -21.53 -0.57 -11.75
CA PHE A 80 -22.96 -0.29 -11.79
C PHE A 80 -23.27 0.94 -12.66
N HIS A 81 -22.62 2.06 -12.39
CA HIS A 81 -22.80 3.28 -13.19
C HIS A 81 -22.28 3.15 -14.62
N ALA A 82 -21.23 2.36 -14.88
CA ALA A 82 -20.75 2.10 -16.23
C ALA A 82 -21.81 1.35 -17.05
N ILE A 83 -22.44 0.32 -16.47
CA ILE A 83 -23.54 -0.44 -17.10
C ILE A 83 -24.74 0.47 -17.39
N GLU A 84 -25.17 1.29 -16.41
CA GLU A 84 -26.29 2.23 -16.59
C GLU A 84 -26.06 3.22 -17.75
N ASN A 85 -24.81 3.63 -17.97
CA ASN A 85 -24.44 4.58 -19.01
C ASN A 85 -23.96 3.90 -20.31
N ASN A 86 -24.06 2.58 -20.45
CA ASN A 86 -23.58 1.78 -21.59
C ASN A 86 -22.08 2.02 -21.87
N ILE A 87 -21.28 2.10 -20.83
CA ILE A 87 -19.82 2.28 -20.91
C ILE A 87 -19.18 0.92 -20.71
N ASP A 88 -18.45 0.46 -21.72
CA ASP A 88 -17.64 -0.74 -21.66
C ASP A 88 -16.15 -0.38 -21.52
N ASN A 89 -15.43 -1.24 -20.79
CA ASN A 89 -13.99 -1.14 -20.65
C ASN A 89 -13.51 0.16 -19.95
N GLN A 90 -14.30 0.68 -19.00
CA GLN A 90 -13.88 1.82 -18.16
C GLN A 90 -12.53 1.54 -17.52
N ILE A 91 -11.58 2.46 -17.66
CA ILE A 91 -10.24 2.29 -17.08
C ILE A 91 -10.26 2.77 -15.63
N CYS A 92 -9.97 1.85 -14.69
CA CYS A 92 -9.81 2.13 -13.27
C CYS A 92 -8.36 1.90 -12.85
N ILE A 93 -7.78 2.87 -12.15
CA ILE A 93 -6.39 2.86 -11.70
C ILE A 93 -6.38 2.81 -10.18
N ILE A 94 -6.09 1.64 -9.61
CA ILE A 94 -5.96 1.48 -8.16
C ILE A 94 -4.65 2.14 -7.72
N LYS A 95 -4.76 3.08 -6.77
CA LYS A 95 -3.64 3.75 -6.10
C LYS A 95 -3.39 3.21 -4.70
N SER A 96 -4.44 2.65 -4.10
CA SER A 96 -4.40 2.08 -2.76
C SER A 96 -3.48 0.88 -2.71
N THR A 97 -2.69 0.72 -1.64
CA THR A 97 -1.83 -0.45 -1.46
C THR A 97 -2.66 -1.71 -1.31
N VAL A 98 -2.44 -2.67 -2.18
CA VAL A 98 -3.15 -3.96 -2.21
C VAL A 98 -2.15 -5.10 -2.38
N ILE A 99 -2.47 -6.28 -1.81
CA ILE A 99 -1.60 -7.45 -1.92
C ILE A 99 -1.45 -7.91 -3.38
N PRO A 100 -0.29 -8.48 -3.76
CA PRO A 100 -0.03 -8.99 -5.10
C PRO A 100 -1.11 -9.98 -5.58
N GLY A 101 -1.64 -9.74 -6.79
CA GLY A 101 -2.74 -10.51 -7.39
C GLY A 101 -4.12 -9.83 -7.29
N THR A 102 -4.29 -8.82 -6.45
CA THR A 102 -5.58 -8.13 -6.29
C THR A 102 -6.10 -7.54 -7.59
N THR A 103 -5.27 -6.83 -8.36
CA THR A 103 -5.69 -6.22 -9.63
C THR A 103 -6.14 -7.28 -10.64
N LYS A 104 -5.47 -8.44 -10.70
CA LYS A 104 -5.89 -9.55 -11.56
C LYS A 104 -7.28 -10.03 -11.15
N ARG A 105 -7.50 -10.31 -9.86
CA ARG A 105 -8.80 -10.73 -9.31
C ARG A 105 -9.91 -9.70 -9.59
N MET A 106 -9.62 -8.39 -9.49
CA MET A 106 -10.60 -7.35 -9.84
C MET A 106 -10.97 -7.38 -11.32
N ASN A 107 -10.02 -7.59 -12.24
CA ASN A 107 -10.31 -7.74 -13.66
C ASN A 107 -11.12 -9.00 -13.98
N GLU A 108 -10.94 -10.06 -13.21
CA GLU A 108 -11.73 -11.30 -13.36
C GLU A 108 -13.17 -11.10 -12.86
N LYS A 109 -13.36 -10.32 -11.82
CA LYS A 109 -14.68 -10.02 -11.23
C LYS A 109 -15.45 -8.96 -12.03
N PHE A 110 -14.81 -7.87 -12.43
CA PHE A 110 -15.46 -6.70 -13.02
C PHE A 110 -15.29 -6.64 -14.54
N LYS A 111 -16.18 -7.29 -15.31
CA LYS A 111 -16.00 -7.49 -16.76
C LYS A 111 -16.16 -6.21 -17.62
N ASN A 112 -16.86 -5.19 -17.12
CA ASN A 112 -16.99 -3.90 -17.79
C ASN A 112 -15.87 -2.93 -17.47
N LEU A 113 -14.93 -3.31 -16.58
CA LEU A 113 -13.80 -2.49 -16.17
C LEU A 113 -12.49 -3.03 -16.72
N ASN A 114 -11.53 -2.13 -16.93
CA ASN A 114 -10.13 -2.46 -17.13
C ASN A 114 -9.35 -1.92 -15.93
N VAL A 115 -9.04 -2.76 -14.98
CA VAL A 115 -8.35 -2.36 -13.75
C VAL A 115 -6.84 -2.49 -13.93
N ILE A 116 -6.11 -1.43 -13.58
CA ILE A 116 -4.65 -1.43 -13.49
C ILE A 116 -4.22 -0.91 -12.12
N PHE A 117 -2.97 -1.15 -11.75
CA PHE A 117 -2.37 -0.69 -10.51
C PHE A 117 -1.30 0.36 -10.78
N ASN A 118 -1.30 1.44 -10.00
CA ASN A 118 -0.26 2.44 -10.02
C ASN A 118 0.17 2.78 -8.59
N PRO A 119 1.24 2.16 -8.06
CA PRO A 119 1.71 2.45 -6.71
C PRO A 119 1.99 3.94 -6.51
N GLU A 120 1.79 4.40 -5.29
CA GLU A 120 2.21 5.71 -4.82
C GLU A 120 3.39 5.55 -3.85
N PHE A 121 4.24 6.56 -3.77
CA PHE A 121 5.41 6.63 -2.90
C PHE A 121 5.45 7.96 -2.15
N LEU A 122 4.28 8.42 -1.71
CA LEU A 122 4.06 9.71 -1.10
C LEU A 122 4.19 9.62 0.42
N THR A 123 4.69 10.68 1.04
CA THR A 123 4.55 10.90 2.47
C THR A 123 3.29 11.71 2.73
N GLU A 124 2.55 11.43 3.81
CA GLU A 124 1.28 12.12 4.08
C GLU A 124 1.50 13.63 4.23
N ALA A 125 2.56 14.03 4.94
CA ALA A 125 2.89 15.43 5.19
C ALA A 125 3.24 16.23 3.92
N ASN A 126 3.79 15.57 2.87
CA ASN A 126 4.29 16.23 1.67
C ASN A 126 3.68 15.69 0.38
N ALA A 127 2.51 15.04 0.44
CA ALA A 127 1.95 14.25 -0.63
C ALA A 127 1.88 14.96 -1.99
N VAL A 128 1.49 16.23 -2.04
CA VAL A 128 1.41 17.01 -3.28
C VAL A 128 2.82 17.28 -3.84
N ASN A 129 3.76 17.65 -2.98
CA ASN A 129 5.14 17.87 -3.40
C ASN A 129 5.81 16.59 -3.89
N ASP A 130 5.63 15.48 -3.16
CA ASP A 130 6.16 14.18 -3.53
C ASP A 130 5.58 13.68 -4.85
N PHE A 131 4.27 13.90 -5.10
CA PHE A 131 3.63 13.57 -6.36
C PHE A 131 4.21 14.36 -7.52
N ASN A 132 4.42 15.66 -7.35
CA ASN A 132 4.96 16.53 -8.40
C ASN A 132 6.44 16.25 -8.69
N ASN A 133 7.20 15.75 -7.71
CA ASN A 133 8.63 15.46 -7.82
C ASN A 133 8.95 13.96 -7.87
N GLN A 134 7.96 13.12 -8.22
CA GLN A 134 8.19 11.68 -8.31
C GLN A 134 9.27 11.32 -9.33
N THR A 135 10.12 10.37 -8.98
CA THR A 135 11.28 9.96 -9.79
C THR A 135 10.99 8.80 -10.73
N ARG A 136 9.86 8.14 -10.55
CA ARG A 136 9.40 7.01 -11.37
C ARG A 136 7.88 6.88 -11.32
N ILE A 137 7.30 6.36 -12.39
CA ILE A 137 5.88 6.00 -12.47
C ILE A 137 5.81 4.54 -12.90
N ILE A 138 5.03 3.72 -12.18
CA ILE A 138 4.86 2.31 -12.48
C ILE A 138 3.39 2.06 -12.81
N LEU A 139 3.14 1.44 -13.96
CA LEU A 139 1.80 1.06 -14.43
C LEU A 139 1.74 -0.46 -14.54
N GLY A 140 1.06 -1.11 -13.62
CA GLY A 140 0.88 -2.56 -13.56
C GLY A 140 -0.46 -3.00 -14.11
N GLY A 141 -0.45 -3.88 -15.12
CA GLY A 141 -1.66 -4.44 -15.71
C GLY A 141 -1.51 -4.78 -17.18
N LEU A 142 -2.63 -5.07 -17.84
CA LEU A 142 -2.64 -5.43 -19.26
C LEU A 142 -1.95 -4.37 -20.11
N ASN A 143 -1.00 -4.80 -20.96
CA ASN A 143 -0.19 -3.88 -21.78
C ASN A 143 -1.05 -2.95 -22.65
N LYS A 144 -2.18 -3.44 -23.20
CA LYS A 144 -3.10 -2.62 -24.00
C LYS A 144 -3.75 -1.48 -23.19
N VAL A 145 -3.95 -1.67 -21.87
CA VAL A 145 -4.57 -0.68 -20.98
C VAL A 145 -3.50 0.31 -20.48
N THR A 146 -2.36 -0.19 -20.00
CA THR A 146 -1.25 0.65 -19.54
C THR A 146 -0.69 1.53 -20.67
N ALA A 147 -0.75 1.07 -21.93
CA ALA A 147 -0.38 1.86 -23.09
C ALA A 147 -1.31 3.06 -23.33
N LYS A 148 -2.60 2.96 -23.00
CA LYS A 148 -3.56 4.08 -23.06
C LYS A 148 -3.36 5.10 -21.94
N VAL A 149 -2.93 4.63 -20.75
CA VAL A 149 -2.72 5.47 -19.57
C VAL A 149 -1.35 6.18 -19.60
N LYS A 150 -0.31 5.55 -20.17
CA LYS A 150 1.04 6.11 -20.26
C LYS A 150 1.09 7.56 -20.79
N PRO A 151 0.40 7.94 -21.88
CA PRO A 151 0.42 9.32 -22.39
C PRO A 151 -0.13 10.34 -21.40
N ILE A 152 -1.09 9.95 -20.55
CA ILE A 152 -1.67 10.83 -19.53
C ILE A 152 -0.58 11.28 -18.55
N PHE A 153 0.19 10.34 -18.04
CA PHE A 153 1.31 10.65 -17.15
C PHE A 153 2.45 11.36 -17.88
N ALA A 154 2.77 10.95 -19.10
CA ALA A 154 3.88 11.53 -19.89
C ALA A 154 3.68 13.02 -20.19
N LYS A 155 2.42 13.48 -20.35
CA LYS A 155 2.10 14.91 -20.55
C LYS A 155 2.47 15.75 -19.31
N VAL A 156 2.24 15.22 -18.12
CA VAL A 156 2.51 15.92 -16.84
C VAL A 156 3.96 15.75 -16.41
N PHE A 157 4.53 14.56 -16.63
CA PHE A 157 5.85 14.15 -16.19
C PHE A 157 6.75 13.73 -17.36
N PRO A 158 7.10 14.65 -18.29
CA PRO A 158 7.77 14.28 -19.54
C PRO A 158 9.18 13.73 -19.38
N LYS A 159 9.82 13.96 -18.22
CA LYS A 159 11.19 13.51 -17.91
C LYS A 159 11.23 12.30 -16.98
N VAL A 160 10.08 11.89 -16.41
CA VAL A 160 10.00 10.81 -15.45
C VAL A 160 9.86 9.47 -16.19
N PRO A 161 10.69 8.46 -15.90
CA PRO A 161 10.55 7.14 -16.50
C PRO A 161 9.21 6.51 -16.12
N ILE A 162 8.48 6.02 -17.14
CA ILE A 162 7.21 5.32 -16.96
C ILE A 162 7.42 3.85 -17.30
N ILE A 163 7.41 3.02 -16.27
CA ILE A 163 7.63 1.58 -16.33
C ILE A 163 6.26 0.91 -16.46
N LYS A 164 6.08 0.09 -17.52
CA LYS A 164 4.90 -0.77 -17.67
C LYS A 164 5.28 -2.20 -17.33
N THR A 165 4.48 -2.85 -16.51
CA THR A 165 4.73 -4.22 -16.06
C THR A 165 3.42 -4.94 -15.77
N ASP A 166 3.47 -6.22 -15.40
CA ASP A 166 2.33 -6.93 -14.83
C ASP A 166 1.92 -6.34 -13.49
N SER A 167 0.62 -6.49 -13.13
CA SER A 167 0.08 -5.91 -11.90
C SER A 167 0.71 -6.49 -10.64
N LYS A 168 1.00 -7.80 -10.59
CA LYS A 168 1.63 -8.43 -9.42
C LYS A 168 3.00 -7.81 -9.12
N TYR A 169 3.81 -7.54 -10.14
CA TYR A 169 5.09 -6.86 -9.95
C TYR A 169 4.92 -5.45 -9.40
N ALA A 170 3.98 -4.68 -9.96
CA ALA A 170 3.74 -3.32 -9.52
C ALA A 170 3.22 -3.27 -8.07
N GLU A 171 2.32 -4.18 -7.70
CA GLU A 171 1.79 -4.36 -6.34
C GLU A 171 2.93 -4.74 -5.38
N MET A 172 3.78 -5.70 -5.75
CA MET A 172 4.91 -6.11 -4.91
C MET A 172 5.96 -5.00 -4.72
N VAL A 173 6.22 -4.17 -5.73
CA VAL A 173 7.15 -3.03 -5.62
C VAL A 173 6.73 -2.08 -4.49
N LYS A 174 5.42 -1.84 -4.30
CA LYS A 174 4.94 -1.01 -3.19
C LYS A 174 5.29 -1.62 -1.84
N TYR A 175 5.02 -2.90 -1.66
CA TYR A 175 5.34 -3.62 -0.42
C TYR A 175 6.83 -3.68 -0.13
N VAL A 176 7.66 -4.02 -1.13
CA VAL A 176 9.12 -4.05 -0.98
C VAL A 176 9.64 -2.69 -0.53
N THR A 177 9.15 -1.60 -1.14
CA THR A 177 9.59 -0.25 -0.79
C THR A 177 9.22 0.09 0.66
N ASN A 178 7.97 -0.10 1.05
CA ASN A 178 7.51 0.27 2.40
C ASN A 178 8.12 -0.62 3.48
N ALA A 179 8.20 -1.93 3.24
CA ALA A 179 8.81 -2.87 4.18
C ALA A 179 10.31 -2.61 4.37
N PHE A 180 11.05 -2.32 3.29
CA PHE A 180 12.46 -1.95 3.38
C PHE A 180 12.68 -0.66 4.18
N LEU A 181 11.85 0.36 3.95
CA LEU A 181 11.94 1.62 4.69
C LEU A 181 11.58 1.44 6.17
N ALA A 182 10.57 0.64 6.49
CA ALA A 182 10.23 0.28 7.86
C ALA A 182 11.39 -0.46 8.55
N THR A 183 12.00 -1.45 7.87
CA THR A 183 13.19 -2.15 8.37
C THR A 183 14.35 -1.20 8.63
N LYS A 184 14.56 -0.23 7.74
CA LYS A 184 15.59 0.79 7.90
C LYS A 184 15.35 1.67 9.13
N VAL A 185 14.10 2.06 9.41
CA VAL A 185 13.77 2.82 10.63
C VAL A 185 14.02 1.97 11.87
N SER A 186 13.61 0.70 11.89
CA SER A 186 13.90 -0.20 13.02
C SER A 186 15.41 -0.38 13.24
N PHE A 187 16.17 -0.56 12.16
CA PHE A 187 17.63 -0.62 12.22
C PHE A 187 18.26 0.68 12.76
N ALA A 188 17.78 1.85 12.29
CA ALA A 188 18.24 3.15 12.76
C ALA A 188 18.04 3.33 14.28
N ASN A 189 16.87 2.91 14.79
CA ASN A 189 16.58 2.95 16.24
C ASN A 189 17.46 1.99 17.04
N GLU A 190 17.85 0.85 16.48
CA GLU A 190 18.79 -0.06 17.12
C GLU A 190 20.19 0.55 17.16
N MET A 191 20.66 1.16 16.08
CA MET A 191 21.96 1.86 16.06
C MET A 191 21.96 3.06 17.00
N TYR A 192 20.85 3.79 17.11
CA TYR A 192 20.68 4.86 18.08
C TYR A 192 20.91 4.37 19.53
N GLN A 193 20.25 3.28 19.93
CA GLN A 193 20.42 2.68 21.26
C GLN A 193 21.86 2.20 21.52
N ILE A 194 22.53 1.67 20.51
CA ILE A 194 23.94 1.27 20.62
C ILE A 194 24.83 2.51 20.83
N CYS A 195 24.59 3.60 20.08
CA CYS A 195 25.32 4.84 20.25
C CYS A 195 25.12 5.45 21.64
N GLU A 196 23.88 5.43 22.15
CA GLU A 196 23.58 5.84 23.54
C GLU A 196 24.38 5.01 24.55
N GLY A 197 24.41 3.68 24.40
CA GLY A 197 25.18 2.78 25.27
C GLY A 197 26.68 2.97 25.20
N LEU A 198 27.20 3.52 24.09
CA LEU A 198 28.61 3.87 23.90
C LEU A 198 28.93 5.32 24.25
N GLU A 199 27.92 6.11 24.64
CA GLU A 199 28.06 7.56 24.93
C GLU A 199 28.60 8.35 23.71
N ILE A 200 28.23 7.98 22.50
CA ILE A 200 28.60 8.66 21.25
C ILE A 200 27.39 9.28 20.55
N ASP A 201 27.62 10.34 19.80
CA ASP A 201 26.60 11.08 19.07
C ASP A 201 26.13 10.31 17.84
N TYR A 202 24.90 9.81 17.88
CA TYR A 202 24.27 9.06 16.80
C TYR A 202 24.17 9.88 15.51
N ASP A 203 23.83 11.17 15.59
CA ASP A 203 23.64 12.00 14.39
C ASP A 203 24.97 12.16 13.63
N LYS A 204 26.09 12.28 14.34
CA LYS A 204 27.42 12.28 13.73
C LYS A 204 27.78 10.95 13.09
N VAL A 205 27.46 9.85 13.75
CA VAL A 205 27.69 8.51 13.18
C VAL A 205 26.93 8.36 11.85
N ILE A 206 25.67 8.75 11.83
CA ILE A 206 24.84 8.67 10.61
C ILE A 206 25.28 9.70 9.56
N GLU A 207 25.68 10.89 9.95
CA GLU A 207 26.24 11.88 9.02
C GLU A 207 27.44 11.29 8.25
N TYR A 208 28.37 10.63 8.95
CA TYR A 208 29.52 10.02 8.32
C TYR A 208 29.18 8.77 7.52
N ALA A 209 28.29 7.92 8.04
CA ALA A 209 27.84 6.71 7.35
C ALA A 209 27.14 7.02 6.01
N LYS A 210 26.37 8.11 5.93
CA LYS A 210 25.66 8.55 4.71
C LYS A 210 26.59 8.97 3.56
N HIS A 211 27.89 9.10 3.77
CA HIS A 211 28.84 9.25 2.68
C HIS A 211 28.92 8.00 1.79
N ASP A 212 28.51 6.83 2.29
CA ASP A 212 28.24 5.68 1.43
C ASP A 212 26.82 5.79 0.84
N GLU A 213 26.74 6.20 -0.43
CA GLU A 213 25.47 6.39 -1.13
C GLU A 213 24.60 5.12 -1.19
N ARG A 214 25.18 3.94 -1.01
CA ARG A 214 24.46 2.65 -1.05
C ARG A 214 23.44 2.52 0.07
N ILE A 215 23.64 3.19 1.21
CA ILE A 215 22.69 3.18 2.33
C ILE A 215 21.55 4.18 2.17
N GLY A 216 21.68 5.16 1.26
CA GLY A 216 20.69 6.21 0.99
C GLY A 216 20.50 7.19 2.15
N TYR A 217 19.91 8.35 1.87
CA TYR A 217 19.89 9.49 2.80
C TYR A 217 18.64 9.55 3.70
N SER A 218 17.55 8.89 3.36
CA SER A 218 16.26 8.98 4.08
C SER A 218 16.12 7.93 5.19
N HIS A 219 15.17 8.17 6.11
CA HIS A 219 14.75 7.21 7.15
C HIS A 219 15.82 6.85 8.19
N TRP A 220 16.70 7.79 8.49
CA TRP A 220 17.72 7.66 9.54
C TRP A 220 17.45 8.52 10.79
N ALA A 221 16.47 9.43 10.74
CA ALA A 221 16.15 10.29 11.87
C ALA A 221 15.64 9.48 13.06
N VAL A 222 16.21 9.70 14.24
CA VAL A 222 15.79 9.15 15.54
C VAL A 222 15.91 10.28 16.57
N PRO A 223 14.80 10.75 17.18
CA PRO A 223 13.42 10.33 16.91
C PRO A 223 12.95 10.65 15.49
N GLY A 224 11.83 10.03 15.10
CA GLY A 224 11.20 10.24 13.80
C GLY A 224 10.61 11.65 13.62
N PRO A 225 10.06 11.97 12.43
CA PRO A 225 9.47 13.29 12.14
C PRO A 225 8.29 13.67 13.05
N ASP A 226 7.65 12.70 13.67
CA ASP A 226 6.56 12.85 14.64
C ASP A 226 7.03 13.04 16.08
N GLY A 227 8.36 12.99 16.32
CA GLY A 227 8.98 13.16 17.61
C GLY A 227 9.05 11.89 18.46
N ASP A 228 8.54 10.74 17.98
CA ASP A 228 8.62 9.45 18.65
C ASP A 228 9.68 8.53 18.03
N LEU A 229 10.04 7.48 18.74
CA LEU A 229 10.94 6.44 18.26
C LEU A 229 10.19 5.47 17.32
N GLY A 230 10.93 4.76 16.46
CA GLY A 230 10.33 3.82 15.53
C GLY A 230 9.52 4.50 14.42
N PHE A 231 8.51 3.79 13.92
CA PHE A 231 7.59 4.29 12.89
C PHE A 231 6.12 4.11 13.31
N GLY A 232 5.31 5.09 12.96
CA GLY A 232 3.86 5.13 13.15
C GLY A 232 3.14 5.46 11.84
N GLY A 233 1.98 6.10 11.96
CA GLY A 233 1.11 6.44 10.86
C GLY A 233 0.45 5.20 10.25
N HIS A 234 -0.31 5.40 9.18
CA HIS A 234 -1.13 4.32 8.60
C HIS A 234 -0.44 3.46 7.54
N CYS A 235 0.80 3.77 7.11
CA CYS A 235 1.44 3.06 5.99
C CYS A 235 2.36 1.92 6.45
N PHE A 236 3.44 2.22 7.17
CA PHE A 236 4.46 1.23 7.52
C PHE A 236 3.94 0.12 8.41
N PRO A 237 3.18 0.41 9.50
CA PRO A 237 2.67 -0.66 10.36
C PRO A 237 1.79 -1.65 9.60
N LYS A 238 0.78 -1.16 8.85
CA LYS A 238 -0.13 -2.04 8.13
C LYS A 238 0.51 -2.77 6.95
N ASP A 239 1.40 -2.09 6.18
CA ASP A 239 2.00 -2.70 4.99
C ASP A 239 3.06 -3.75 5.37
N ALA A 240 3.88 -3.50 6.40
CA ALA A 240 4.83 -4.50 6.90
C ALA A 240 4.11 -5.72 7.50
N THR A 241 3.03 -5.49 8.26
CA THR A 241 2.22 -6.57 8.83
C THR A 241 1.50 -7.37 7.74
N ALA A 242 0.91 -6.71 6.75
CA ALA A 242 0.22 -7.39 5.64
C ALA A 242 1.20 -8.22 4.78
N LEU A 243 2.42 -7.70 4.54
CA LEU A 243 3.45 -8.46 3.83
C LEU A 243 3.95 -9.66 4.65
N MET A 244 4.10 -9.50 5.97
CA MET A 244 4.45 -10.60 6.87
C MET A 244 3.39 -11.71 6.81
N ASN A 245 2.11 -11.36 6.89
CA ASN A 245 1.02 -12.33 6.78
C ASN A 245 0.99 -13.01 5.40
N LEU A 246 1.20 -12.26 4.32
CA LEU A 246 1.28 -12.85 2.98
C LEU A 246 2.45 -13.85 2.90
N ALA A 247 3.61 -13.54 3.48
CA ALA A 247 4.75 -14.45 3.50
C ALA A 247 4.40 -15.77 4.21
N PHE A 248 3.73 -15.71 5.39
CA PHE A 248 3.24 -16.91 6.06
C PHE A 248 2.29 -17.73 5.19
N GLN A 249 1.33 -17.07 4.51
CA GLN A 249 0.41 -17.76 3.60
C GLN A 249 1.12 -18.44 2.42
N LEU A 250 2.29 -17.92 2.02
CA LEU A 250 3.13 -18.49 0.96
C LEU A 250 4.14 -19.52 1.46
N GLY A 251 4.18 -19.82 2.76
CA GLY A 251 5.17 -20.73 3.36
C GLY A 251 6.57 -20.14 3.46
N VAL A 252 6.68 -18.83 3.42
CA VAL A 252 7.96 -18.14 3.60
C VAL A 252 8.07 -17.65 5.02
N GLU A 253 9.13 -18.02 5.74
CA GLU A 253 9.41 -17.53 7.09
C GLU A 253 9.83 -16.05 7.04
N PRO A 254 9.02 -15.09 7.57
CA PRO A 254 9.28 -13.67 7.42
C PRO A 254 10.15 -13.10 8.55
N THR A 255 11.26 -13.74 8.89
CA THR A 255 12.12 -13.41 10.04
C THR A 255 12.50 -11.93 10.10
N MET A 256 12.88 -11.32 8.97
CA MET A 256 13.27 -9.90 8.92
C MET A 256 12.10 -8.96 9.20
N LEU A 257 10.92 -9.27 8.64
CA LEU A 257 9.72 -8.46 8.89
C LEU A 257 9.25 -8.58 10.35
N ALA A 258 9.30 -9.79 10.90
CA ALA A 258 8.99 -10.03 12.31
C ALA A 258 9.94 -9.24 13.24
N ALA A 259 11.26 -9.29 12.99
CA ALA A 259 12.25 -8.52 13.74
C ALA A 259 12.02 -7.01 13.61
N THR A 260 11.67 -6.53 12.40
CA THR A 260 11.36 -5.12 12.14
C THR A 260 10.18 -4.64 12.99
N LEU A 261 9.08 -5.39 12.98
CA LEU A 261 7.87 -5.06 13.74
C LEU A 261 8.11 -5.19 15.25
N ALA A 262 8.83 -6.24 15.69
CA ALA A 262 9.20 -6.42 17.10
C ALA A 262 10.03 -5.24 17.60
N LYS A 263 11.06 -4.82 16.86
CA LYS A 263 11.88 -3.65 17.22
C LYS A 263 11.04 -2.38 17.30
N ASN A 264 10.15 -2.15 16.34
CA ASN A 264 9.24 -1.02 16.38
C ASN A 264 8.38 -1.03 17.65
N ASN A 265 7.79 -2.17 17.99
CA ASN A 265 6.96 -2.33 19.19
C ASN A 265 7.74 -2.09 20.50
N MET A 266 9.06 -2.40 20.53
CA MET A 266 9.92 -2.17 21.70
C MET A 266 10.25 -0.69 21.92
N VAL A 267 10.40 0.09 20.85
CA VAL A 267 10.90 1.46 20.96
C VAL A 267 9.80 2.51 20.86
N ARG A 268 8.69 2.20 20.19
CA ARG A 268 7.57 3.14 19.94
C ARG A 268 6.72 3.33 21.19
N ASN A 269 6.50 4.59 21.58
CA ASN A 269 5.65 4.92 22.73
C ASN A 269 4.15 4.95 22.33
N GLU A 270 3.83 5.56 21.18
CA GLU A 270 2.46 5.73 20.71
C GLU A 270 2.19 4.90 19.46
N ARG A 271 1.20 4.03 19.51
CA ARG A 271 0.72 3.24 18.37
C ARG A 271 -0.46 3.91 17.71
N ASP A 272 -0.22 5.10 17.19
CA ASP A 272 -1.22 5.98 16.59
C ASP A 272 -2.07 5.31 15.49
N TRP A 273 -1.52 4.32 14.79
CA TRP A 273 -2.27 3.57 13.76
C TRP A 273 -3.41 2.72 14.32
N GLU A 274 -3.35 2.31 15.60
CA GLU A 274 -4.40 1.49 16.24
C GLU A 274 -5.70 2.29 16.45
N ASP A 275 -5.60 3.62 16.50
CA ASP A 275 -6.73 4.55 16.62
C ASP A 275 -7.25 5.06 15.26
N MET A 276 -6.58 4.69 14.16
CA MET A 276 -6.97 5.09 12.78
C MET A 276 -7.95 4.09 12.16
N ASP A 277 -9.13 3.89 12.79
CA ASP A 277 -10.16 2.99 12.27
C ASP A 277 -10.61 3.40 10.86
N GLY A 278 -10.80 2.41 9.98
CA GLY A 278 -11.11 2.61 8.56
C GLY A 278 -9.96 3.15 7.70
N ARG A 279 -8.80 3.52 8.28
CA ARG A 279 -7.61 4.00 7.55
C ARG A 279 -6.41 3.05 7.67
N ALA A 280 -5.95 2.78 8.88
CA ALA A 280 -4.85 1.87 9.15
C ALA A 280 -5.34 0.50 9.60
N VAL A 281 -6.38 0.47 10.40
CA VAL A 281 -7.00 -0.74 10.95
C VAL A 281 -8.49 -0.78 10.61
N ILE A 282 -9.06 -1.97 10.57
CA ILE A 282 -10.51 -2.19 10.53
C ILE A 282 -10.86 -3.24 11.58
N ARG A 283 -11.76 -2.87 12.49
CA ARG A 283 -12.25 -3.77 13.54
C ARG A 283 -13.42 -4.57 12.99
N THR A 284 -13.22 -5.83 12.76
CA THR A 284 -14.23 -6.75 12.22
C THR A 284 -15.15 -7.28 13.32
N ASN A 285 -15.90 -6.38 13.99
CA ASN A 285 -17.00 -6.82 14.83
C ASN A 285 -18.14 -7.34 13.94
N ASN A 286 -18.19 -8.67 13.69
CA ASN A 286 -19.27 -9.40 13.00
C ASN A 286 -19.42 -9.20 11.48
N PHE A 287 -18.38 -8.91 10.74
CA PHE A 287 -18.43 -9.15 9.30
C PHE A 287 -17.81 -10.52 9.01
N GLU A 288 -18.52 -11.35 8.24
CA GLU A 288 -17.86 -12.40 7.48
C GLU A 288 -16.68 -11.74 6.78
N VAL A 289 -15.47 -12.07 7.23
CA VAL A 289 -14.24 -11.71 6.53
C VAL A 289 -14.43 -12.34 5.16
N VAL A 290 -14.81 -11.53 4.17
CA VAL A 290 -14.64 -11.91 2.78
C VAL A 290 -13.13 -12.02 2.64
N GLN A 291 -12.65 -13.23 2.92
CA GLN A 291 -11.25 -13.56 2.76
C GLN A 291 -10.92 -13.16 1.33
N SER A 292 -9.93 -12.32 1.16
CA SER A 292 -9.43 -11.94 -0.17
C SER A 292 -8.93 -13.17 -0.95
N TYR A 293 -8.80 -14.30 -0.27
CA TYR A 293 -8.65 -15.65 -0.79
C TYR A 293 -9.43 -16.58 0.15
N THR A 294 -10.38 -17.34 -0.36
CA THR A 294 -11.22 -18.28 0.41
C THR A 294 -10.47 -19.55 0.76
N SER A 295 -9.31 -19.81 0.11
CA SER A 295 -8.43 -20.93 0.45
C SER A 295 -6.99 -20.70 -0.08
N ILE A 296 -6.03 -21.47 0.45
CA ILE A 296 -4.66 -21.59 -0.09
C ILE A 296 -4.70 -22.05 -1.56
N GLU A 297 -5.72 -22.83 -1.94
CA GLU A 297 -5.96 -23.30 -3.30
C GLU A 297 -6.25 -22.14 -4.27
N GLU A 298 -7.09 -21.19 -3.91
CA GLU A 298 -7.35 -20.00 -4.76
C GLU A 298 -6.10 -19.10 -4.90
N LEU A 299 -5.27 -19.01 -3.86
CA LEU A 299 -3.99 -18.32 -3.96
C LEU A 299 -3.03 -19.08 -4.88
N ARG A 300 -3.02 -20.42 -4.85
CA ARG A 300 -2.24 -21.29 -5.75
C ARG A 300 -2.66 -21.17 -7.18
N ASP A 301 -3.94 -21.26 -7.47
CA ASP A 301 -4.49 -21.10 -8.83
C ASP A 301 -4.22 -19.72 -9.42
N SER A 302 -3.92 -18.74 -8.56
CA SER A 302 -3.50 -17.40 -8.97
C SER A 302 -1.98 -17.27 -9.21
N LEU A 303 -1.19 -18.22 -8.71
CA LEU A 303 0.27 -18.33 -8.91
C LEU A 303 0.47 -19.47 -9.91
N ASP A 304 0.79 -19.16 -11.16
CA ASP A 304 0.89 -20.09 -12.30
C ASP A 304 1.36 -21.52 -11.93
N GLU A 305 0.75 -22.52 -12.60
CA GLU A 305 0.97 -23.95 -12.47
C GLU A 305 2.40 -24.38 -12.78
N GLU A 306 3.36 -24.20 -11.86
CA GLU A 306 4.64 -24.91 -11.92
C GLU A 306 5.22 -25.11 -10.52
N ASP A 307 4.86 -26.14 -9.82
CA ASP A 307 5.64 -27.07 -9.00
C ASP A 307 4.78 -27.78 -7.92
N PRO A 308 4.42 -29.06 -8.10
CA PRO A 308 3.58 -29.81 -7.14
C PRO A 308 4.27 -30.24 -5.85
N ASP A 309 5.59 -30.16 -5.74
CA ASP A 309 6.37 -30.82 -4.67
C ASP A 309 6.70 -29.93 -3.45
N GLN A 310 6.27 -28.65 -3.42
CA GLN A 310 6.55 -27.76 -2.25
C GLN A 310 5.45 -27.73 -1.18
N LEU A 311 4.54 -28.65 -1.17
CA LEU A 311 3.20 -28.51 -0.60
C LEU A 311 2.96 -29.07 0.79
N ASP A 312 3.93 -29.72 1.45
CA ASP A 312 3.71 -30.48 2.68
C ASP A 312 4.26 -29.85 3.98
N LEU A 313 4.39 -28.52 4.07
CA LEU A 313 5.03 -27.85 5.21
C LEU A 313 4.11 -27.03 6.13
N PHE A 314 2.79 -27.26 6.14
CA PHE A 314 1.89 -26.53 7.03
C PHE A 314 1.14 -27.39 8.04
N SER A 315 1.68 -27.42 9.25
CA SER A 315 0.97 -27.75 10.48
C SER A 315 0.38 -26.47 11.09
N SER A 316 -0.92 -26.50 11.29
CA SER A 316 -1.86 -25.71 12.12
C SER A 316 -1.67 -24.21 12.43
N LYS A 317 -2.82 -23.48 12.43
CA LYS A 317 -2.98 -22.11 12.98
C LYS A 317 -2.43 -21.91 14.39
N GLU A 318 -2.24 -22.97 15.16
CA GLU A 318 -1.72 -22.95 16.52
C GLU A 318 -0.22 -22.62 16.55
N GLU A 319 0.60 -23.13 15.62
CA GLU A 319 2.03 -22.81 15.55
C GLU A 319 2.29 -21.35 15.16
N VAL A 320 1.49 -20.77 14.27
CA VAL A 320 1.60 -19.34 13.90
C VAL A 320 1.29 -18.44 15.10
N ASN A 321 0.27 -18.77 15.87
CA ASN A 321 -0.09 -18.06 17.11
C ASN A 321 0.94 -18.27 18.21
N GLU A 322 1.59 -19.42 18.28
CA GLU A 322 2.62 -19.72 19.28
C GLU A 322 3.91 -18.93 18.98
N ILE A 323 4.32 -18.80 17.74
CA ILE A 323 5.45 -17.94 17.29
C ILE A 323 5.15 -16.47 17.58
N LEU A 324 3.96 -15.98 17.23
CA LEU A 324 3.53 -14.61 17.52
C LEU A 324 3.47 -14.33 19.03
N ASN A 325 2.94 -15.25 19.81
CA ASN A 325 2.84 -15.13 21.27
C ASN A 325 4.21 -15.30 21.96
N THR A 326 5.09 -16.14 21.45
CA THR A 326 6.44 -16.33 22.01
C THR A 326 7.29 -15.08 21.74
N THR A 327 7.17 -14.48 20.58
CA THR A 327 7.88 -13.23 20.22
C THR A 327 7.33 -12.02 20.96
N LEU A 328 6.04 -12.03 21.35
CA LEU A 328 5.38 -10.95 22.10
C LEU A 328 5.46 -11.11 23.62
N ASN A 329 5.62 -12.33 24.14
CA ASN A 329 5.54 -12.60 25.58
C ASN A 329 6.90 -12.78 26.30
N THR A 330 8.04 -12.66 25.62
CA THR A 330 9.36 -12.73 26.26
C THR A 330 9.71 -11.50 27.12
N ASN A 331 8.87 -10.46 27.16
CA ASN A 331 9.11 -9.23 27.92
C ASN A 331 8.19 -9.03 29.14
N GLY A 332 7.49 -10.09 29.62
CA GLY A 332 6.55 -10.00 30.73
C GLY A 332 7.03 -10.56 32.06
N GLN A 333 8.23 -11.10 32.21
CA GLN A 333 8.74 -11.65 33.46
C GLN A 333 10.20 -11.28 33.69
N GLU A 334 10.44 -10.09 34.20
CA GLU A 334 11.53 -9.79 35.13
C GLU A 334 11.27 -8.41 35.78
N SER A 335 10.42 -8.40 36.77
CA SER A 335 10.48 -7.41 37.85
C SER A 335 9.72 -7.97 39.06
N ASN A 336 10.40 -8.75 39.90
CA ASN A 336 10.21 -8.86 41.35
C ASN A 336 11.56 -8.98 42.00
#